data_053c8b47cfd72a768301fe34aef07f45
#
_entry.id   053c8b47cfd72a768301fe34aef07f45
#
_cell.length_a   1.000
_cell.length_b   1.000
_cell.length_c   1.000
_cell.angle_alpha   90.00
_cell.angle_beta   90.00
_cell.angle_gamma   90.00
#
_symmetry.space_group_name_H-M   'P 1'
#
loop_
_entity.id
_entity.type
_entity.pdbx_description
1 polymer ?
#
loop_
_entity_poly.entity_id
_entity_poly.type
_entity_poly.pdbx_seq_one_letter_code
_entity_poly.pdbx_strand_id
1 'polypeptide(L)'
;MSSLIAAEGGWQDFTLKGGEWAVLLLSVAAALLALGVGFFLVKKVMSEDEGSPKMREIAAAIQEGALAYLKRQFKTIGIILIPLAAIVFATSTAIEKSDGSSALSFGEAGLWRTLAFVLGCVASGLTGYIGMTLATRGNVRTAAAALSNSMPRALTVAFRTGGVAGMFTVGLGLLGATVIIMVFQNTSSVILVGFGFGGSLLALFLRVGGGIFTKAADVGADLVGKVEAGIPEDDPRNPATIADNVGDNVGDCAGMAADLFESYEVTLVASIILGVAAFNSIGANPALGLVFPLAARAIGVIASIAGVFAVKARANETDPIKPINRGFLVAGVLTLIGTLVVSLGYVG
;
A
#
# COMPACT_ATOMS: atom_id res chain seq x y z
N MET A 1 -9.16 33.48 -11.68
CA MET A 1 -9.88 32.44 -10.91
C MET A 1 -10.05 31.16 -11.72
N SER A 2 -10.28 31.21 -13.04
CA SER A 2 -10.36 30.03 -13.93
C SER A 2 -9.09 29.19 -14.05
N SER A 3 -7.90 29.78 -13.90
CA SER A 3 -6.61 29.09 -14.00
C SER A 3 -6.24 28.24 -12.77
N LEU A 4 -6.80 28.56 -11.60
CA LEU A 4 -6.61 27.77 -10.37
C LEU A 4 -7.54 26.55 -10.32
N ILE A 5 -8.72 26.66 -10.92
CA ILE A 5 -9.70 25.56 -11.05
C ILE A 5 -9.19 24.53 -12.09
N ALA A 6 -8.45 24.98 -13.11
CA ALA A 6 -7.78 24.07 -14.06
C ALA A 6 -6.67 23.22 -13.41
N ALA A 7 -6.12 23.66 -12.27
CA ALA A 7 -5.12 22.89 -11.52
C ALA A 7 -5.72 21.72 -10.73
N GLU A 8 -7.03 21.67 -10.49
CA GLU A 8 -7.72 20.58 -9.81
C GLU A 8 -8.14 19.42 -10.74
N GLY A 9 -7.69 19.40 -12.01
CA GLY A 9 -7.92 18.29 -12.92
C GLY A 9 -9.33 18.25 -13.51
N GLY A 10 -9.78 19.32 -14.17
CA GLY A 10 -11.00 19.32 -14.98
C GLY A 10 -10.91 18.41 -16.20
N TRP A 11 -11.80 18.62 -17.18
CA TRP A 11 -11.74 17.96 -18.47
C TRP A 11 -10.38 18.17 -19.12
N GLN A 12 -9.76 17.07 -19.57
CA GLN A 12 -8.50 17.08 -20.32
C GLN A 12 -8.77 16.63 -21.75
N ASP A 13 -8.46 17.47 -22.72
CA ASP A 13 -8.77 17.19 -24.13
C ASP A 13 -7.63 16.38 -24.76
N PHE A 14 -7.77 15.06 -24.75
CA PHE A 14 -6.85 14.12 -25.41
C PHE A 14 -7.58 12.86 -25.86
N THR A 15 -6.94 12.11 -26.74
CA THR A 15 -7.39 10.78 -27.16
C THR A 15 -6.29 9.76 -26.88
N LEU A 16 -6.65 8.65 -26.21
CA LEU A 16 -5.75 7.53 -26.00
C LEU A 16 -5.57 6.75 -27.32
N LYS A 17 -4.34 6.68 -27.81
CA LYS A 17 -3.95 5.90 -29.00
C LYS A 17 -3.55 4.50 -28.60
N GLY A 18 -3.16 3.67 -29.56
CA GLY A 18 -2.74 2.29 -29.32
C GLY A 18 -1.55 2.13 -28.38
N GLY A 19 -0.61 3.10 -28.41
CA GLY A 19 0.54 3.11 -27.49
C GLY A 19 0.15 3.30 -26.03
N GLU A 20 -0.71 4.28 -25.75
CA GLU A 20 -1.20 4.57 -24.40
C GLU A 20 -2.06 3.41 -23.86
N TRP A 21 -2.91 2.82 -24.70
CA TRP A 21 -3.67 1.62 -24.34
C TRP A 21 -2.76 0.42 -24.02
N ALA A 22 -1.67 0.24 -24.77
CA ALA A 22 -0.70 -0.80 -24.48
C ALA A 22 -0.04 -0.61 -23.11
N VAL A 23 0.32 0.63 -22.75
CA VAL A 23 0.87 0.95 -21.41
C VAL A 23 -0.16 0.69 -20.31
N LEU A 24 -1.43 1.06 -20.50
CA LEU A 24 -2.50 0.77 -19.54
C LEU A 24 -2.67 -0.73 -19.31
N LEU A 25 -2.72 -1.52 -20.39
CA LEU A 25 -2.84 -2.98 -20.30
C LEU A 25 -1.61 -3.63 -19.63
N LEU A 26 -0.40 -3.15 -19.94
CA LEU A 26 0.84 -3.59 -19.28
C LEU A 26 0.82 -3.24 -17.78
N SER A 27 0.28 -2.09 -17.42
CA SER A 27 0.14 -1.68 -16.01
C SER A 27 -0.85 -2.58 -15.27
N VAL A 28 -1.99 -2.93 -15.89
CA VAL A 28 -2.93 -3.92 -15.33
C VAL A 28 -2.24 -5.28 -15.17
N ALA A 29 -1.52 -5.74 -16.19
CA ALA A 29 -0.80 -7.01 -16.14
C ALA A 29 0.26 -7.03 -15.02
N ALA A 30 1.03 -5.93 -14.85
CA ALA A 30 1.99 -5.78 -13.77
C ALA A 30 1.30 -5.80 -12.38
N ALA A 31 0.17 -5.10 -12.23
CA ALA A 31 -0.60 -5.09 -10.98
C ALA A 31 -1.14 -6.48 -10.63
N LEU A 32 -1.70 -7.21 -11.61
CA LEU A 32 -2.17 -8.58 -11.41
C LEU A 32 -1.00 -9.54 -11.10
N LEU A 33 0.15 -9.34 -11.72
CA LEU A 33 1.37 -10.08 -11.40
C LEU A 33 1.80 -9.84 -9.95
N ALA A 34 1.78 -8.58 -9.46
CA ALA A 34 2.08 -8.28 -8.07
C ALA A 34 1.14 -9.00 -7.10
N LEU A 35 -0.17 -8.95 -7.36
CA LEU A 35 -1.16 -9.67 -6.55
C LEU A 35 -0.94 -11.19 -6.59
N GLY A 36 -0.66 -11.75 -7.77
CA GLY A 36 -0.32 -13.17 -7.94
C GLY A 36 0.92 -13.58 -7.15
N VAL A 37 1.98 -12.76 -7.20
CA VAL A 37 3.20 -12.98 -6.39
C VAL A 37 2.88 -12.83 -4.90
N GLY A 38 2.07 -11.86 -4.50
CA GLY A 38 1.59 -11.72 -3.13
C GLY A 38 0.93 -13.00 -2.62
N PHE A 39 -0.03 -13.56 -3.36
CA PHE A 39 -0.67 -14.85 -3.03
C PHE A 39 0.30 -16.02 -3.00
N PHE A 40 1.26 -16.06 -3.92
CA PHE A 40 2.31 -17.07 -3.90
C PHE A 40 3.17 -16.98 -2.63
N LEU A 41 3.56 -15.78 -2.23
CA LEU A 41 4.33 -15.55 -1.00
C LEU A 41 3.52 -15.93 0.25
N VAL A 42 2.21 -15.63 0.30
CA VAL A 42 1.33 -16.10 1.38
C VAL A 42 1.40 -17.61 1.52
N LYS A 43 1.22 -18.37 0.42
CA LYS A 43 1.31 -19.85 0.45
C LYS A 43 2.67 -20.32 0.95
N LYS A 44 3.76 -19.66 0.52
CA LYS A 44 5.12 -20.01 0.95
C LYS A 44 5.34 -19.76 2.44
N VAL A 45 4.92 -18.62 2.96
CA VAL A 45 5.03 -18.32 4.39
C VAL A 45 4.19 -19.28 5.22
N MET A 46 2.94 -19.53 4.80
CA MET A 46 2.03 -20.43 5.51
C MET A 46 2.46 -21.90 5.49
N SER A 47 3.34 -22.30 4.58
CA SER A 47 3.92 -23.67 4.55
C SER A 47 5.09 -23.87 5.50
N GLU A 48 5.61 -22.82 6.14
CA GLU A 48 6.69 -22.92 7.13
C GLU A 48 6.16 -23.38 8.49
N ASP A 49 7.02 -24.02 9.27
CA ASP A 49 6.69 -24.57 10.59
C ASP A 49 6.34 -23.47 11.60
N GLU A 50 5.34 -23.71 12.43
CA GLU A 50 4.91 -22.82 13.53
C GLU A 50 5.67 -23.07 14.85
N GLY A 51 6.52 -24.09 14.89
CA GLY A 51 7.29 -24.44 16.08
C GLY A 51 6.51 -25.21 17.15
N SER A 52 6.88 -25.03 18.41
CA SER A 52 6.34 -25.77 19.53
C SER A 52 4.86 -25.46 19.83
N PRO A 53 4.16 -26.37 20.56
CA PRO A 53 2.79 -26.09 21.02
C PRO A 53 2.67 -24.75 21.80
N LYS A 54 3.67 -24.43 22.62
CA LYS A 54 3.66 -23.18 23.40
C LYS A 54 3.81 -21.93 22.53
N MET A 55 4.62 -21.99 21.48
CA MET A 55 4.73 -20.90 20.50
C MET A 55 3.41 -20.67 19.79
N ARG A 56 2.72 -21.73 19.41
CA ARG A 56 1.40 -21.63 18.76
C ARG A 56 0.34 -21.04 19.69
N GLU A 57 0.34 -21.40 20.97
CA GLU A 57 -0.56 -20.85 22.00
C GLU A 57 -0.37 -19.32 22.11
N ILE A 58 0.87 -18.86 22.26
CA ILE A 58 1.18 -17.43 22.36
C ILE A 58 0.81 -16.70 21.07
N ALA A 59 1.17 -17.25 19.92
CA ALA A 59 0.82 -16.67 18.62
C ALA A 59 -0.69 -16.55 18.41
N ALA A 60 -1.47 -17.54 18.88
CA ALA A 60 -2.94 -17.49 18.83
C ALA A 60 -3.50 -16.36 19.71
N ALA A 61 -2.95 -16.15 20.89
CA ALA A 61 -3.36 -15.06 21.77
C ALA A 61 -3.07 -13.67 21.16
N ILE A 62 -1.87 -13.49 20.56
CA ILE A 62 -1.50 -12.28 19.83
C ILE A 62 -2.45 -12.05 18.64
N GLN A 63 -2.72 -13.10 17.86
CA GLN A 63 -3.62 -13.02 16.71
C GLN A 63 -5.05 -12.65 17.12
N GLU A 64 -5.55 -13.21 18.20
CA GLU A 64 -6.89 -12.91 18.74
C GLU A 64 -6.97 -11.42 19.13
N GLY A 65 -6.01 -10.91 19.90
CA GLY A 65 -5.94 -9.51 20.30
C GLY A 65 -5.86 -8.56 19.11
N ALA A 66 -4.97 -8.83 18.15
CA ALA A 66 -4.80 -8.01 16.96
C ALA A 66 -6.07 -7.97 16.08
N LEU A 67 -6.74 -9.11 15.89
CA LEU A 67 -8.00 -9.17 15.15
C LEU A 67 -9.15 -8.47 15.88
N ALA A 68 -9.23 -8.59 17.20
CA ALA A 68 -10.23 -7.91 18.02
C ALA A 68 -10.10 -6.39 17.90
N TYR A 69 -8.87 -5.87 18.01
CA TYR A 69 -8.59 -4.45 17.80
C TYR A 69 -8.99 -4.00 16.40
N LEU A 70 -8.51 -4.68 15.36
CA LEU A 70 -8.75 -4.28 13.98
C LEU A 70 -10.25 -4.28 13.62
N LYS A 71 -10.99 -5.28 14.10
CA LYS A 71 -12.45 -5.34 13.96
C LYS A 71 -13.14 -4.13 14.59
N ARG A 72 -12.70 -3.73 15.78
CA ARG A 72 -13.22 -2.54 16.46
C ARG A 72 -12.89 -1.28 15.70
N GLN A 73 -11.66 -1.14 15.25
CA GLN A 73 -11.18 0.02 14.50
C GLN A 73 -11.91 0.17 13.17
N PHE A 74 -12.01 -0.88 12.36
CA PHE A 74 -12.76 -0.83 11.09
C PHE A 74 -14.23 -0.50 11.27
N LYS A 75 -14.87 -1.00 12.34
CA LYS A 75 -16.24 -0.63 12.65
C LYS A 75 -16.36 0.87 12.92
N THR A 76 -15.47 1.44 13.72
CA THR A 76 -15.46 2.86 14.05
C THR A 76 -15.18 3.73 12.81
N ILE A 77 -14.15 3.36 12.03
CA ILE A 77 -13.81 4.05 10.78
C ILE A 77 -14.97 3.98 9.80
N GLY A 78 -15.61 2.83 9.64
CA GLY A 78 -16.77 2.66 8.75
C GLY A 78 -17.91 3.62 9.08
N ILE A 79 -18.18 3.86 10.37
CA ILE A 79 -19.19 4.84 10.80
C ILE A 79 -18.77 6.28 10.42
N ILE A 80 -17.49 6.61 10.58
CA ILE A 80 -16.94 7.93 10.26
C ILE A 80 -16.91 8.15 8.73
N LEU A 81 -16.68 7.11 7.95
CA LEU A 81 -16.63 7.21 6.49
C LEU A 81 -17.98 7.59 5.87
N ILE A 82 -19.11 7.28 6.51
CA ILE A 82 -20.44 7.62 5.97
C ILE A 82 -20.62 9.14 5.81
N PRO A 83 -20.48 9.98 6.85
CA PRO A 83 -20.59 11.43 6.70
C PRO A 83 -19.48 12.00 5.79
N LEU A 84 -18.28 11.43 5.80
CA LEU A 84 -17.20 11.87 4.92
C LEU A 84 -17.51 11.59 3.44
N ALA A 85 -18.08 10.44 3.12
CA ALA A 85 -18.56 10.14 1.77
C ALA A 85 -19.65 11.14 1.31
N ALA A 86 -20.55 11.51 2.21
CA ALA A 86 -21.55 12.55 1.92
C ALA A 86 -20.91 13.92 1.67
N ILE A 87 -19.85 14.29 2.40
CA ILE A 87 -19.09 15.51 2.17
C ILE A 87 -18.36 15.45 0.83
N VAL A 88 -17.71 14.33 0.49
CA VAL A 88 -17.05 14.14 -0.81
C VAL A 88 -18.07 14.32 -1.96
N PHE A 89 -19.26 13.77 -1.82
CA PHE A 89 -20.34 13.96 -2.80
C PHE A 89 -20.75 15.43 -2.88
N ALA A 90 -21.03 16.08 -1.76
CA ALA A 90 -21.54 17.44 -1.69
C ALA A 90 -20.53 18.51 -2.17
N THR A 91 -19.23 18.22 -2.04
CA THR A 91 -18.14 19.12 -2.50
C THR A 91 -17.71 18.86 -3.94
N SER A 92 -18.34 17.93 -4.64
CA SER A 92 -18.07 17.70 -6.05
C SER A 92 -18.58 18.86 -6.91
N THR A 93 -18.04 19.00 -8.10
CA THR A 93 -18.46 20.00 -9.09
C THR A 93 -18.73 19.33 -10.42
N ALA A 94 -19.62 19.88 -11.23
CA ALA A 94 -19.80 19.43 -12.60
C ALA A 94 -18.48 19.64 -13.39
N ILE A 95 -18.19 18.73 -14.31
CA ILE A 95 -17.02 18.81 -15.19
C ILE A 95 -17.50 19.25 -16.56
N GLU A 96 -17.01 20.41 -17.00
CA GLU A 96 -17.34 20.99 -18.30
C GLU A 96 -16.19 20.73 -19.29
N LYS A 97 -16.57 20.44 -20.54
CA LYS A 97 -15.63 20.34 -21.66
C LYS A 97 -15.21 21.74 -22.14
N SER A 98 -14.17 21.76 -22.98
CA SER A 98 -13.66 23.01 -23.56
C SER A 98 -14.71 23.77 -24.43
N ASP A 99 -15.72 23.06 -24.94
CA ASP A 99 -16.84 23.62 -25.72
C ASP A 99 -18.00 24.12 -24.86
N GLY A 100 -17.90 24.08 -23.53
CA GLY A 100 -18.94 24.46 -22.58
C GLY A 100 -20.04 23.41 -22.38
N SER A 101 -19.96 22.26 -23.03
CA SER A 101 -20.86 21.13 -22.76
C SER A 101 -20.45 20.38 -21.48
N SER A 102 -21.42 19.84 -20.75
CA SER A 102 -21.16 19.05 -19.57
C SER A 102 -20.54 17.68 -19.94
N ALA A 103 -19.37 17.38 -19.42
CA ALA A 103 -18.78 16.06 -19.50
C ALA A 103 -19.34 15.11 -18.42
N LEU A 104 -19.48 15.62 -17.20
CA LEU A 104 -20.16 14.97 -16.08
C LEU A 104 -20.99 16.02 -15.34
N SER A 105 -22.25 15.72 -15.11
CA SER A 105 -23.11 16.55 -14.26
C SER A 105 -22.61 16.50 -12.80
N PHE A 106 -23.08 17.45 -11.97
CA PHE A 106 -22.77 17.44 -10.53
C PHE A 106 -23.07 16.08 -9.87
N GLY A 107 -24.22 15.48 -10.17
CA GLY A 107 -24.62 14.20 -9.60
C GLY A 107 -23.72 13.03 -10.05
N GLU A 108 -23.34 13.00 -11.34
CA GLU A 108 -22.46 11.97 -11.88
C GLU A 108 -21.04 12.12 -11.35
N ALA A 109 -20.47 13.32 -11.35
CA ALA A 109 -19.15 13.60 -10.80
C ALA A 109 -19.10 13.27 -9.31
N GLY A 110 -20.13 13.68 -8.54
CA GLY A 110 -20.27 13.36 -7.13
C GLY A 110 -20.33 11.86 -6.86
N LEU A 111 -21.14 11.14 -7.63
CA LEU A 111 -21.27 9.68 -7.49
C LEU A 111 -19.96 8.96 -7.76
N TRP A 112 -19.33 9.21 -8.91
CA TRP A 112 -18.10 8.52 -9.28
C TRP A 112 -16.92 8.87 -8.37
N ARG A 113 -16.80 10.13 -7.96
CA ARG A 113 -15.78 10.57 -7.02
C ARG A 113 -15.96 9.92 -5.64
N THR A 114 -17.20 9.79 -5.17
CA THR A 114 -17.51 9.12 -3.91
C THR A 114 -17.28 7.62 -3.98
N LEU A 115 -17.64 6.97 -5.10
CA LEU A 115 -17.33 5.55 -5.30
C LEU A 115 -15.82 5.30 -5.34
N ALA A 116 -15.06 6.15 -6.02
CA ALA A 116 -13.60 6.07 -6.03
C ALA A 116 -13.02 6.28 -4.63
N PHE A 117 -13.54 7.22 -3.85
CA PHE A 117 -13.19 7.42 -2.44
C PHE A 117 -13.41 6.15 -1.61
N VAL A 118 -14.57 5.52 -1.73
CA VAL A 118 -14.86 4.26 -1.02
C VAL A 118 -13.93 3.14 -1.48
N LEU A 119 -13.65 3.04 -2.78
CA LEU A 119 -12.70 2.05 -3.31
C LEU A 119 -11.27 2.27 -2.77
N GLY A 120 -10.82 3.51 -2.66
CA GLY A 120 -9.54 3.87 -2.05
C GLY A 120 -9.47 3.44 -0.57
N CYS A 121 -10.55 3.73 0.19
CA CYS A 121 -10.66 3.26 1.57
C CYS A 121 -10.59 1.73 1.65
N VAL A 122 -11.32 1.01 0.81
CA VAL A 122 -11.32 -0.46 0.80
C VAL A 122 -9.95 -1.01 0.45
N ALA A 123 -9.27 -0.48 -0.56
CA ALA A 123 -7.95 -0.92 -0.98
C ALA A 123 -6.89 -0.72 0.13
N SER A 124 -6.87 0.45 0.75
CA SER A 124 -6.00 0.75 1.89
C SER A 124 -6.29 -0.16 3.08
N GLY A 125 -7.58 -0.34 3.43
CA GLY A 125 -8.02 -1.22 4.50
C GLY A 125 -7.67 -2.69 4.27
N LEU A 126 -7.82 -3.18 3.03
CA LEU A 126 -7.41 -4.54 2.65
C LEU A 126 -5.91 -4.73 2.79
N THR A 127 -5.11 -3.75 2.39
CA THR A 127 -3.65 -3.81 2.53
C THR A 127 -3.24 -3.93 3.99
N GLY A 128 -3.82 -3.09 4.88
CA GLY A 128 -3.58 -3.15 6.32
C GLY A 128 -4.06 -4.48 6.94
N TYR A 129 -5.25 -4.95 6.56
CA TYR A 129 -5.80 -6.21 7.05
C TYR A 129 -4.95 -7.42 6.65
N ILE A 130 -4.57 -7.51 5.38
CA ILE A 130 -3.75 -8.62 4.86
C ILE A 130 -2.36 -8.57 5.49
N GLY A 131 -1.75 -7.37 5.56
CA GLY A 131 -0.44 -7.17 6.17
C GLY A 131 -0.40 -7.67 7.60
N MET A 132 -1.31 -7.22 8.47
CA MET A 132 -1.38 -7.65 9.86
C MET A 132 -1.71 -9.14 10.00
N THR A 133 -2.73 -9.62 9.26
CA THR A 133 -3.16 -11.02 9.38
C THR A 133 -2.04 -11.99 9.00
N LEU A 134 -1.19 -11.61 8.04
CA LEU A 134 -0.05 -12.42 7.69
C LEU A 134 1.13 -12.20 8.65
N ALA A 135 1.35 -10.98 9.14
CA ALA A 135 2.43 -10.68 10.10
C ALA A 135 2.28 -11.51 11.37
N THR A 136 1.09 -11.54 11.99
CA THR A 136 0.82 -12.35 13.19
C THR A 136 1.10 -13.83 12.99
N ARG A 137 0.91 -14.35 11.78
CA ARG A 137 1.20 -15.75 11.41
C ARG A 137 2.65 -15.96 10.97
N GLY A 138 3.26 -14.96 10.36
CA GLY A 138 4.65 -14.98 9.91
C GLY A 138 5.64 -14.89 11.07
N ASN A 139 5.30 -14.13 12.12
CA ASN A 139 6.14 -13.91 13.28
C ASN A 139 6.49 -15.24 14.00
N VAL A 140 5.49 -16.08 14.28
CA VAL A 140 5.73 -17.39 14.91
C VAL A 140 6.57 -18.31 14.04
N ARG A 141 6.40 -18.28 12.73
CA ARG A 141 7.17 -19.06 11.75
C ARG A 141 8.62 -18.56 11.64
N THR A 142 8.80 -17.24 11.72
CA THR A 142 10.13 -16.61 11.78
C THR A 142 10.87 -17.03 13.07
N ALA A 143 10.18 -16.99 14.21
CA ALA A 143 10.72 -17.42 15.49
C ALA A 143 11.07 -18.91 15.47
N ALA A 144 10.22 -19.77 14.93
CA ALA A 144 10.50 -21.20 14.76
C ALA A 144 11.72 -21.46 13.86
N ALA A 145 11.85 -20.72 12.77
CA ALA A 145 13.02 -20.78 11.90
C ALA A 145 14.30 -20.31 12.62
N ALA A 146 14.22 -19.28 13.45
CA ALA A 146 15.35 -18.80 14.25
C ALA A 146 15.81 -19.83 15.29
N LEU A 147 14.88 -20.52 15.94
CA LEU A 147 15.21 -21.61 16.88
C LEU A 147 15.95 -22.78 16.24
N SER A 148 15.81 -22.98 14.92
CA SER A 148 16.61 -23.97 14.19
C SER A 148 18.06 -23.52 13.91
N ASN A 149 18.51 -22.41 14.49
CA ASN A 149 19.82 -21.77 14.28
C ASN A 149 20.12 -21.45 12.80
N SER A 150 19.08 -21.20 12.01
CA SER A 150 19.19 -20.86 10.60
C SER A 150 18.76 -19.41 10.33
N MET A 151 19.69 -18.46 10.50
CA MET A 151 19.47 -17.06 10.14
C MET A 151 18.98 -16.90 8.68
N PRO A 152 19.54 -17.61 7.67
CA PRO A 152 19.03 -17.51 6.30
C PRO A 152 17.56 -17.88 6.14
N ARG A 153 17.09 -18.90 6.87
CA ARG A 153 15.68 -19.32 6.84
C ARG A 153 14.78 -18.30 7.54
N ALA A 154 15.17 -17.89 8.75
CA ALA A 154 14.42 -16.88 9.52
C ALA A 154 14.27 -15.57 8.72
N LEU A 155 15.36 -15.04 8.15
CA LEU A 155 15.34 -13.86 7.31
C LEU A 155 14.44 -14.05 6.09
N THR A 156 14.48 -15.20 5.43
CA THR A 156 13.66 -15.47 4.25
C THR A 156 12.17 -15.46 4.60
N VAL A 157 11.77 -16.06 5.71
CA VAL A 157 10.39 -16.08 6.18
C VAL A 157 9.92 -14.66 6.54
N ALA A 158 10.70 -13.93 7.36
CA ALA A 158 10.40 -12.58 7.78
C ALA A 158 10.25 -11.63 6.57
N PHE A 159 11.25 -11.63 5.67
CA PHE A 159 11.26 -10.74 4.52
C PHE A 159 10.12 -11.03 3.53
N ARG A 160 9.79 -12.30 3.31
CA ARG A 160 8.65 -12.68 2.48
C ARG A 160 7.32 -12.30 3.10
N THR A 161 7.20 -12.37 4.43
CA THR A 161 6.00 -11.92 5.16
C THR A 161 5.75 -10.43 4.90
N GLY A 162 6.76 -9.58 5.08
CA GLY A 162 6.66 -8.15 4.75
C GLY A 162 6.45 -7.91 3.25
N GLY A 163 7.09 -8.69 2.39
CA GLY A 163 6.93 -8.61 0.93
C GLY A 163 5.49 -8.81 0.45
N VAL A 164 4.66 -9.56 1.18
CA VAL A 164 3.23 -9.71 0.85
C VAL A 164 2.51 -8.37 0.95
N ALA A 165 2.67 -7.65 2.07
CA ALA A 165 2.05 -6.34 2.25
C ALA A 165 2.47 -5.39 1.12
N GLY A 166 3.76 -5.36 0.75
CA GLY A 166 4.27 -4.58 -0.37
C GLY A 166 3.63 -4.95 -1.71
N MET A 167 3.50 -6.26 -2.00
CA MET A 167 2.88 -6.72 -3.27
C MET A 167 1.39 -6.36 -3.35
N PHE A 168 0.64 -6.45 -2.25
CA PHE A 168 -0.75 -6.01 -2.23
C PHE A 168 -0.87 -4.48 -2.32
N THR A 169 0.01 -3.72 -1.68
CA THR A 169 0.08 -2.26 -1.79
C THR A 169 0.21 -1.83 -3.25
N VAL A 170 1.28 -2.27 -3.92
CA VAL A 170 1.56 -1.84 -5.30
C VAL A 170 0.55 -2.43 -6.29
N GLY A 171 0.07 -3.66 -6.04
CA GLY A 171 -0.90 -4.32 -6.90
C GLY A 171 -2.27 -3.65 -6.86
N LEU A 172 -2.83 -3.40 -5.68
CA LEU A 172 -4.14 -2.75 -5.54
C LEU A 172 -4.12 -1.29 -5.97
N GLY A 173 -3.06 -0.54 -5.62
CA GLY A 173 -2.90 0.86 -6.00
C GLY A 173 -2.79 1.02 -7.52
N LEU A 174 -1.85 0.32 -8.15
CA LEU A 174 -1.67 0.40 -9.60
C LEU A 174 -2.91 -0.08 -10.36
N LEU A 175 -3.56 -1.16 -9.89
CA LEU A 175 -4.78 -1.67 -10.51
C LEU A 175 -5.92 -0.66 -10.43
N GLY A 176 -6.16 -0.10 -9.22
CA GLY A 176 -7.22 0.87 -8.99
C GLY A 176 -7.07 2.12 -9.84
N ALA A 177 -5.87 2.73 -9.82
CA ALA A 177 -5.58 3.92 -10.63
C ALA A 177 -5.71 3.64 -12.13
N THR A 178 -5.15 2.51 -12.60
CA THR A 178 -5.20 2.18 -14.04
C THR A 178 -6.63 1.93 -14.51
N VAL A 179 -7.44 1.20 -13.74
CA VAL A 179 -8.85 0.95 -14.08
C VAL A 179 -9.65 2.25 -14.12
N ILE A 180 -9.45 3.15 -13.16
CA ILE A 180 -10.11 4.47 -13.17
C ILE A 180 -9.75 5.23 -14.43
N ILE A 181 -8.48 5.24 -14.85
CA ILE A 181 -8.05 5.91 -16.09
C ILE A 181 -8.68 5.26 -17.32
N MET A 182 -8.71 3.94 -17.41
CA MET A 182 -9.31 3.23 -18.55
C MET A 182 -10.81 3.54 -18.69
N VAL A 183 -11.54 3.67 -17.59
CA VAL A 183 -12.99 3.91 -17.58
C VAL A 183 -13.31 5.38 -17.82
N PHE A 184 -12.61 6.30 -17.15
CA PHE A 184 -12.96 7.71 -17.11
C PHE A 184 -12.15 8.59 -18.06
N GLN A 185 -11.04 8.09 -18.60
CA GLN A 185 -10.18 8.77 -19.59
C GLN A 185 -9.99 10.27 -19.29
N ASN A 186 -10.65 11.13 -20.07
CA ASN A 186 -10.53 12.60 -20.00
C ASN A 186 -10.99 13.23 -18.67
N THR A 187 -11.76 12.51 -17.83
CA THR A 187 -12.21 12.94 -16.51
C THR A 187 -11.51 12.19 -15.37
N SER A 188 -10.58 11.29 -15.70
CA SER A 188 -9.95 10.39 -14.73
C SER A 188 -9.21 11.10 -13.61
N SER A 189 -8.58 12.25 -13.87
CA SER A 189 -7.85 13.01 -12.85
C SER A 189 -8.73 13.40 -11.66
N VAL A 190 -9.97 13.84 -11.92
CA VAL A 190 -10.91 14.23 -10.86
C VAL A 190 -11.37 13.03 -10.05
N ILE A 191 -11.59 11.89 -10.71
CA ILE A 191 -12.02 10.66 -10.05
C ILE A 191 -10.87 10.03 -9.24
N LEU A 192 -9.63 10.09 -9.76
CA LEU A 192 -8.41 9.62 -9.07
C LEU A 192 -8.17 10.36 -7.76
N VAL A 193 -8.46 11.67 -7.69
CA VAL A 193 -8.38 12.43 -6.44
C VAL A 193 -9.28 11.80 -5.37
N GLY A 194 -10.49 11.35 -5.73
CA GLY A 194 -11.36 10.61 -4.82
C GLY A 194 -10.71 9.32 -4.31
N PHE A 195 -10.14 8.52 -5.20
CA PHE A 195 -9.47 7.27 -4.86
C PHE A 195 -8.26 7.49 -3.93
N GLY A 196 -7.37 8.43 -4.26
CA GLY A 196 -6.24 8.79 -3.44
C GLY A 196 -6.65 9.32 -2.06
N PHE A 197 -7.66 10.21 -2.02
CA PHE A 197 -8.18 10.75 -0.76
C PHE A 197 -8.77 9.65 0.14
N GLY A 198 -9.48 8.69 -0.43
CA GLY A 198 -10.01 7.55 0.31
C GLY A 198 -8.90 6.69 0.93
N GLY A 199 -7.85 6.41 0.16
CA GLY A 199 -6.65 5.71 0.63
C GLY A 199 -5.98 6.43 1.80
N SER A 200 -5.75 7.75 1.64
CA SER A 200 -5.14 8.62 2.66
C SER A 200 -5.94 8.67 3.96
N LEU A 201 -7.24 8.87 3.84
CA LEU A 201 -8.08 9.04 5.01
C LEU A 201 -8.16 7.76 5.85
N LEU A 202 -8.28 6.61 5.20
CA LEU A 202 -8.26 5.34 5.92
C LEU A 202 -6.89 5.07 6.55
N ALA A 203 -5.82 5.33 5.82
CA ALA A 203 -4.44 5.19 6.32
C ALA A 203 -4.20 6.06 7.54
N LEU A 204 -4.65 7.32 7.51
CA LEU A 204 -4.57 8.23 8.66
C LEU A 204 -5.21 7.62 9.92
N PHE A 205 -6.43 7.11 9.81
CA PHE A 205 -7.12 6.51 10.96
C PHE A 205 -6.46 5.22 11.45
N LEU A 206 -5.99 4.36 10.54
CA LEU A 206 -5.29 3.14 10.91
C LEU A 206 -3.93 3.45 11.54
N ARG A 207 -3.18 4.39 10.96
CA ARG A 207 -1.84 4.76 11.43
C ARG A 207 -1.88 5.47 12.77
N VAL A 208 -2.75 6.47 12.93
CA VAL A 208 -2.87 7.22 14.20
C VAL A 208 -3.45 6.33 15.29
N GLY A 209 -4.56 5.64 15.02
CA GLY A 209 -5.20 4.76 16.01
C GLY A 209 -4.30 3.58 16.41
N GLY A 210 -3.67 2.93 15.43
CA GLY A 210 -2.72 1.85 15.67
C GLY A 210 -1.49 2.32 16.45
N GLY A 211 -0.90 3.45 16.07
CA GLY A 211 0.26 4.01 16.75
C GLY A 211 0.00 4.41 18.21
N ILE A 212 -1.18 4.97 18.50
CA ILE A 212 -1.58 5.29 19.89
C ILE A 212 -1.70 3.99 20.69
N PHE A 213 -2.32 2.96 20.12
CA PHE A 213 -2.47 1.67 20.80
C PHE A 213 -1.12 1.00 21.05
N THR A 214 -0.24 0.96 20.04
CA THR A 214 1.12 0.41 20.17
C THR A 214 1.89 1.09 21.30
N LYS A 215 1.93 2.42 21.30
CA LYS A 215 2.65 3.13 22.35
C LYS A 215 2.03 2.99 23.74
N ALA A 216 0.72 2.87 23.86
CA ALA A 216 0.07 2.62 25.12
C ALA A 216 0.39 1.19 25.64
N ALA A 217 0.44 0.20 24.75
CA ALA A 217 0.79 -1.17 25.11
C ALA A 217 2.26 -1.31 25.51
N ASP A 218 3.19 -0.75 24.73
CA ASP A 218 4.63 -0.69 24.97
C ASP A 218 4.95 -0.05 26.36
N VAL A 219 4.49 1.19 26.57
CA VAL A 219 4.69 1.88 27.86
C VAL A 219 4.02 1.13 29.03
N GLY A 220 2.84 0.55 28.82
CA GLY A 220 2.16 -0.27 29.81
C GLY A 220 2.94 -1.54 30.18
N ALA A 221 3.49 -2.23 29.19
CA ALA A 221 4.34 -3.41 29.38
C ALA A 221 5.63 -3.08 30.12
N ASP A 222 6.26 -1.96 29.78
CA ASP A 222 7.45 -1.46 30.48
C ASP A 222 7.18 -1.11 31.95
N LEU A 223 6.08 -0.46 32.24
CA LEU A 223 5.70 -0.12 33.60
C LEU A 223 5.49 -1.40 34.45
N VAL A 224 4.74 -2.35 33.95
CA VAL A 224 4.48 -3.63 34.65
C VAL A 224 5.76 -4.44 34.82
N GLY A 225 6.57 -4.56 33.76
CA GLY A 225 7.79 -5.34 33.80
C GLY A 225 8.91 -4.68 34.60
N LYS A 226 9.38 -3.53 34.14
CA LYS A 226 10.58 -2.87 34.70
C LYS A 226 10.31 -2.21 36.04
N VAL A 227 9.16 -1.55 36.24
CA VAL A 227 8.88 -0.74 37.43
C VAL A 227 8.23 -1.58 38.53
N GLU A 228 7.17 -2.32 38.22
CA GLU A 228 6.43 -3.09 39.24
C GLU A 228 7.09 -4.43 39.56
N ALA A 229 7.46 -5.22 38.55
CA ALA A 229 7.99 -6.55 38.72
C ALA A 229 9.53 -6.63 38.82
N GLY A 230 10.24 -5.57 38.38
CA GLY A 230 11.71 -5.54 38.37
C GLY A 230 12.35 -6.60 37.47
N ILE A 231 11.69 -6.97 36.37
CA ILE A 231 12.14 -7.94 35.38
C ILE A 231 12.55 -7.26 34.06
N PRO A 232 13.40 -7.91 33.25
CA PRO A 232 13.76 -7.37 31.93
C PRO A 232 12.55 -7.13 31.01
N GLU A 233 12.74 -6.27 30.03
CA GLU A 233 11.80 -6.10 28.90
C GLU A 233 11.60 -7.44 28.21
N ASP A 234 10.41 -7.67 27.69
CA ASP A 234 10.04 -8.94 27.00
C ASP A 234 10.17 -10.22 27.85
N ASP A 235 10.32 -10.10 29.16
CA ASP A 235 10.38 -11.29 30.02
C ASP A 235 9.05 -12.07 29.94
N PRO A 236 9.09 -13.40 29.72
CA PRO A 236 7.87 -14.22 29.58
C PRO A 236 7.00 -14.26 30.84
N ARG A 237 7.49 -13.77 31.98
CA ARG A 237 6.70 -13.59 33.22
C ARG A 237 5.88 -12.30 33.21
N ASN A 238 6.19 -11.35 32.33
CA ASN A 238 5.43 -10.12 32.21
C ASN A 238 4.09 -10.39 31.51
N PRO A 239 2.94 -10.23 32.19
CA PRO A 239 1.63 -10.50 31.60
C PRO A 239 1.26 -9.54 30.47
N ALA A 240 1.92 -8.38 30.38
CA ALA A 240 1.67 -7.37 29.38
C ALA A 240 2.41 -7.58 28.05
N THR A 241 3.38 -8.53 27.98
CA THR A 241 4.14 -8.79 26.76
C THR A 241 3.26 -9.19 25.56
N ILE A 242 2.16 -9.91 25.78
CA ILE A 242 1.20 -10.22 24.71
C ILE A 242 0.53 -8.96 24.18
N ALA A 243 0.13 -8.04 25.07
CA ALA A 243 -0.51 -6.78 24.67
C ALA A 243 0.45 -5.89 23.87
N ASP A 244 1.71 -5.86 24.25
CA ASP A 244 2.77 -5.16 23.54
C ASP A 244 2.97 -5.72 22.12
N ASN A 245 3.15 -7.03 21.98
CA ASN A 245 3.21 -7.68 20.68
C ASN A 245 1.94 -7.47 19.82
N VAL A 246 0.76 -7.41 20.44
CA VAL A 246 -0.48 -7.03 19.72
C VAL A 246 -0.36 -5.62 19.18
N GLY A 247 0.16 -4.68 19.99
CA GLY A 247 0.41 -3.30 19.63
C GLY A 247 1.26 -3.20 18.36
N ASP A 248 2.41 -3.85 18.32
CA ASP A 248 3.31 -3.86 17.17
C ASP A 248 2.62 -4.37 15.89
N ASN A 249 1.87 -5.46 15.98
CA ASN A 249 1.16 -5.98 14.83
C ASN A 249 0.07 -5.02 14.31
N VAL A 250 -0.57 -4.27 15.21
CA VAL A 250 -1.60 -3.30 14.85
C VAL A 250 -0.99 -2.01 14.28
N GLY A 251 -0.01 -1.42 14.98
CA GLY A 251 0.60 -0.16 14.59
C GLY A 251 1.56 -0.30 13.41
N ASP A 252 2.52 -1.22 13.54
CA ASP A 252 3.61 -1.33 12.58
C ASP A 252 3.28 -2.21 11.38
N CYS A 253 2.41 -3.23 11.54
CA CYS A 253 2.01 -4.02 10.38
C CYS A 253 0.74 -3.48 9.71
N ALA A 254 -0.37 -3.30 10.44
CA ALA A 254 -1.62 -2.83 9.82
C ALA A 254 -1.55 -1.34 9.46
N GLY A 255 -1.14 -0.49 10.42
CA GLY A 255 -1.08 0.96 10.24
C GLY A 255 -0.07 1.36 9.19
N MET A 256 1.16 0.82 9.24
CA MET A 256 2.19 1.15 8.24
C MET A 256 1.89 0.58 6.86
N ALA A 257 1.25 -0.58 6.74
CA ALA A 257 0.88 -1.10 5.43
C ALA A 257 -0.15 -0.20 4.73
N ALA A 258 -1.12 0.34 5.48
CA ALA A 258 -2.07 1.32 4.95
C ALA A 258 -1.38 2.66 4.59
N ASP A 259 -0.43 3.12 5.39
CA ASP A 259 0.38 4.31 5.15
C ASP A 259 1.26 4.18 3.88
N LEU A 260 1.85 2.99 3.66
CA LEU A 260 2.56 2.70 2.42
C LEU A 260 1.63 2.72 1.20
N PHE A 261 0.40 2.21 1.33
CA PHE A 261 -0.60 2.31 0.27
C PHE A 261 -0.93 3.77 -0.04
N GLU A 262 -1.16 4.60 0.99
CA GLU A 262 -1.38 6.03 0.83
C GLU A 262 -0.24 6.70 0.07
N SER A 263 0.99 6.54 0.56
CA SER A 263 2.18 7.16 -0.03
C SER A 263 2.37 6.75 -1.49
N TYR A 264 2.11 5.48 -1.81
CA TYR A 264 2.18 4.97 -3.17
C TYR A 264 1.11 5.61 -4.07
N GLU A 265 -0.13 5.65 -3.61
CA GLU A 265 -1.28 6.09 -4.41
C GLU A 265 -1.29 7.60 -4.60
N VAL A 266 -1.10 8.38 -3.53
CA VAL A 266 -1.10 9.85 -3.59
C VAL A 266 0.01 10.37 -4.50
N THR A 267 1.22 9.77 -4.42
CA THR A 267 2.33 10.16 -5.30
C THR A 267 2.07 9.78 -6.76
N LEU A 268 1.37 8.67 -7.01
CA LEU A 268 0.94 8.30 -8.36
C LEU A 268 -0.08 9.30 -8.91
N VAL A 269 -1.14 9.59 -8.16
CA VAL A 269 -2.18 10.56 -8.55
C VAL A 269 -1.58 11.94 -8.79
N ALA A 270 -0.73 12.42 -7.89
CA ALA A 270 -0.03 13.70 -8.05
C ALA A 270 0.84 13.72 -9.32
N SER A 271 1.59 12.65 -9.57
CA SER A 271 2.45 12.53 -10.77
C SER A 271 1.63 12.54 -12.06
N ILE A 272 0.44 11.92 -12.07
CA ILE A 272 -0.47 11.94 -13.21
C ILE A 272 -1.01 13.34 -13.45
N ILE A 273 -1.52 14.02 -12.43
CA ILE A 273 -2.07 15.37 -12.55
C ILE A 273 -1.01 16.36 -13.04
N LEU A 274 0.17 16.33 -12.43
CA LEU A 274 1.29 17.20 -12.81
C LEU A 274 1.83 16.86 -14.20
N GLY A 275 1.90 15.57 -14.56
CA GLY A 275 2.32 15.11 -15.87
C GLY A 275 1.39 15.63 -16.98
N VAL A 276 0.07 15.46 -16.80
CA VAL A 276 -0.94 15.99 -17.74
C VAL A 276 -0.81 17.50 -17.89
N ALA A 277 -0.71 18.23 -16.78
CA ALA A 277 -0.55 19.69 -16.79
C ALA A 277 0.76 20.13 -17.49
N ALA A 278 1.87 19.47 -17.23
CA ALA A 278 3.16 19.77 -17.82
C ALA A 278 3.16 19.57 -19.34
N PHE A 279 2.65 18.42 -19.82
CA PHE A 279 2.59 18.15 -21.26
C PHE A 279 1.63 19.11 -21.98
N ASN A 280 0.52 19.45 -21.37
CA ASN A 280 -0.42 20.45 -21.89
C ASN A 280 0.24 21.84 -22.00
N SER A 281 1.04 22.25 -21.02
CA SER A 281 1.71 23.56 -21.00
C SER A 281 2.73 23.79 -22.12
N ILE A 282 3.35 22.70 -22.60
CA ILE A 282 4.33 22.75 -23.71
C ILE A 282 3.69 22.42 -25.06
N GLY A 283 2.36 22.26 -25.12
CA GLY A 283 1.64 21.91 -26.36
C GLY A 283 1.85 20.46 -26.82
N ALA A 284 2.36 19.59 -25.96
CA ALA A 284 2.51 18.16 -26.22
C ALA A 284 1.23 17.39 -25.85
N ASN A 285 1.14 16.10 -26.25
CA ASN A 285 -0.03 15.29 -25.96
C ASN A 285 -0.17 15.01 -24.45
N PRO A 286 -1.21 15.50 -23.77
CA PRO A 286 -1.41 15.28 -22.32
C PRO A 286 -1.56 13.81 -21.93
N ALA A 287 -1.98 12.93 -22.87
CA ALA A 287 -2.05 11.49 -22.66
C ALA A 287 -0.70 10.87 -22.28
N LEU A 288 0.42 11.42 -22.78
CA LEU A 288 1.77 10.98 -22.40
C LEU A 288 2.03 11.23 -20.92
N GLY A 289 1.66 12.40 -20.41
CA GLY A 289 1.76 12.75 -18.99
C GLY A 289 0.86 11.89 -18.10
N LEU A 290 -0.28 11.44 -18.62
CA LEU A 290 -1.21 10.55 -17.92
C LEU A 290 -0.62 9.13 -17.73
N VAL A 291 -0.05 8.54 -18.79
CA VAL A 291 0.35 7.13 -18.76
C VAL A 291 1.81 6.89 -18.37
N PHE A 292 2.69 7.90 -18.50
CA PHE A 292 4.10 7.77 -18.11
C PHE A 292 4.29 7.36 -16.63
N PRO A 293 3.61 7.98 -15.66
CA PRO A 293 3.70 7.54 -14.26
C PRO A 293 3.28 6.09 -14.03
N LEU A 294 2.28 5.61 -14.78
CA LEU A 294 1.84 4.20 -14.71
C LEU A 294 2.89 3.25 -15.27
N ALA A 295 3.54 3.61 -16.39
CA ALA A 295 4.64 2.83 -16.94
C ALA A 295 5.81 2.71 -15.97
N ALA A 296 6.21 3.82 -15.35
CA ALA A 296 7.25 3.85 -14.32
C ALA A 296 6.89 2.96 -13.11
N ARG A 297 5.63 3.01 -12.66
CA ARG A 297 5.13 2.15 -11.57
C ARG A 297 5.10 0.67 -11.97
N ALA A 298 4.68 0.33 -13.18
CA ALA A 298 4.69 -1.05 -13.68
C ALA A 298 6.11 -1.64 -13.67
N ILE A 299 7.11 -0.86 -14.08
CA ILE A 299 8.53 -1.23 -13.99
C ILE A 299 8.94 -1.43 -12.53
N GLY A 300 8.56 -0.49 -11.66
CA GLY A 300 8.83 -0.57 -10.23
C GLY A 300 8.26 -1.85 -9.59
N VAL A 301 7.08 -2.30 -10.01
CA VAL A 301 6.49 -3.58 -9.59
C VAL A 301 7.39 -4.75 -9.97
N ILE A 302 7.81 -4.84 -11.23
CA ILE A 302 8.68 -5.93 -11.71
C ILE A 302 10.02 -5.92 -10.98
N ALA A 303 10.61 -4.73 -10.82
CA ALA A 303 11.86 -4.54 -10.10
C ALA A 303 11.74 -4.94 -8.61
N SER A 304 10.63 -4.59 -7.96
CA SER A 304 10.35 -4.96 -6.58
C SER A 304 10.19 -6.47 -6.41
N ILE A 305 9.51 -7.15 -7.33
CA ILE A 305 9.42 -8.61 -7.35
C ILE A 305 10.83 -9.22 -7.42
N ALA A 306 11.66 -8.77 -8.37
CA ALA A 306 13.03 -9.23 -8.49
C ALA A 306 13.84 -8.98 -7.20
N GLY A 307 13.69 -7.80 -6.59
CA GLY A 307 14.32 -7.42 -5.33
C GLY A 307 13.93 -8.35 -4.18
N VAL A 308 12.64 -8.63 -4.00
CA VAL A 308 12.16 -9.54 -2.95
C VAL A 308 12.77 -10.93 -3.10
N PHE A 309 12.87 -11.47 -4.30
CA PHE A 309 13.48 -12.78 -4.54
C PHE A 309 15.03 -12.77 -4.48
N ALA A 310 15.65 -11.60 -4.63
CA ALA A 310 17.11 -11.42 -4.50
C ALA A 310 17.57 -11.42 -3.03
N VAL A 311 16.66 -11.16 -2.07
CA VAL A 311 16.96 -11.22 -0.63
C VAL A 311 17.13 -12.69 -0.21
N LYS A 312 18.34 -13.18 -0.30
CA LYS A 312 18.75 -14.52 0.14
C LYS A 312 20.05 -14.43 0.91
N ALA A 313 20.05 -14.82 2.18
CA ALA A 313 21.27 -14.90 2.95
C ALA A 313 22.09 -16.13 2.51
N ARG A 314 23.41 -15.97 2.47
CA ARG A 314 24.37 -17.07 2.25
C ARG A 314 24.65 -17.76 3.57
N ALA A 315 25.07 -19.03 3.52
CA ALA A 315 25.32 -19.83 4.72
C ALA A 315 26.35 -19.18 5.71
N ASN A 316 27.29 -18.42 5.19
CA ASN A 316 28.33 -17.76 5.96
C ASN A 316 28.02 -16.30 6.34
N GLU A 317 26.84 -15.80 6.01
CA GLU A 317 26.43 -14.45 6.36
C GLU A 317 25.76 -14.44 7.72
N THR A 318 26.36 -13.72 8.67
CA THR A 318 25.81 -13.51 10.01
C THR A 318 25.03 -12.20 10.14
N ASP A 319 25.27 -11.27 9.20
CA ASP A 319 24.61 -9.96 9.18
C ASP A 319 23.40 -9.99 8.23
N PRO A 320 22.16 -9.85 8.74
CA PRO A 320 20.94 -9.89 7.92
C PRO A 320 20.78 -8.67 7.01
N ILE A 321 21.49 -7.57 7.27
CA ILE A 321 21.38 -6.33 6.47
C ILE A 321 22.00 -6.53 5.07
N LYS A 322 23.05 -7.31 4.95
CA LYS A 322 23.72 -7.54 3.66
C LYS A 322 22.82 -8.14 2.58
N PRO A 323 22.08 -9.24 2.81
CA PRO A 323 21.13 -9.74 1.81
C PRO A 323 19.97 -8.78 1.53
N ILE A 324 19.50 -8.02 2.53
CA ILE A 324 18.47 -7.00 2.34
C ILE A 324 18.98 -5.90 1.38
N ASN A 325 20.18 -5.37 1.61
CA ASN A 325 20.79 -4.35 0.76
C ASN A 325 21.03 -4.85 -0.67
N ARG A 326 21.34 -6.15 -0.86
CA ARG A 326 21.38 -6.74 -2.22
C ARG A 326 20.04 -6.69 -2.93
N GLY A 327 18.97 -7.01 -2.22
CA GLY A 327 17.60 -6.90 -2.76
C GLY A 327 17.25 -5.47 -3.16
N PHE A 328 17.57 -4.49 -2.30
CA PHE A 328 17.38 -3.07 -2.61
C PHE A 328 18.21 -2.62 -3.82
N LEU A 329 19.48 -3.04 -3.90
CA LEU A 329 20.35 -2.70 -5.04
C LEU A 329 19.78 -3.26 -6.35
N VAL A 330 19.34 -4.53 -6.36
CA VAL A 330 18.74 -5.16 -7.54
C VAL A 330 17.47 -4.40 -7.95
N ALA A 331 16.56 -4.12 -7.03
CA ALA A 331 15.35 -3.38 -7.34
C ALA A 331 15.66 -1.96 -7.82
N GLY A 332 16.56 -1.24 -7.15
CA GLY A 332 16.96 0.12 -7.51
C GLY A 332 17.58 0.23 -8.89
N VAL A 333 18.53 -0.66 -9.22
CA VAL A 333 19.18 -0.68 -10.55
C VAL A 333 18.18 -1.02 -11.66
N LEU A 334 17.32 -2.01 -11.44
CA LEU A 334 16.29 -2.38 -12.43
C LEU A 334 15.28 -1.25 -12.64
N THR A 335 14.85 -0.57 -11.56
CA THR A 335 13.95 0.57 -11.64
C THR A 335 14.61 1.72 -12.40
N LEU A 336 15.87 2.05 -12.09
CA LEU A 336 16.61 3.13 -12.75
C LEU A 336 16.75 2.86 -14.26
N ILE A 337 17.22 1.68 -14.64
CA ILE A 337 17.38 1.30 -16.03
C ILE A 337 16.03 1.30 -16.76
N GLY A 338 15.03 0.65 -16.19
CA GLY A 338 13.72 0.54 -16.82
C GLY A 338 13.03 1.90 -16.99
N THR A 339 13.08 2.76 -15.97
CA THR A 339 12.51 4.11 -16.05
C THR A 339 13.27 4.96 -17.09
N LEU A 340 14.61 4.86 -17.16
CA LEU A 340 15.41 5.56 -18.16
C LEU A 340 15.02 5.11 -19.58
N VAL A 341 14.88 3.81 -19.82
CA VAL A 341 14.46 3.27 -21.12
C VAL A 341 13.09 3.80 -21.53
N VAL A 342 12.11 3.77 -20.59
CA VAL A 342 10.77 4.31 -20.87
C VAL A 342 10.81 5.82 -21.07
N SER A 343 11.59 6.56 -20.29
CA SER A 343 11.72 8.01 -20.47
C SER A 343 12.28 8.37 -21.84
N LEU A 344 13.36 7.74 -22.26
CA LEU A 344 13.98 8.00 -23.56
C LEU A 344 13.15 7.48 -24.76
N GLY A 345 12.44 6.37 -24.58
CA GLY A 345 11.67 5.76 -25.67
C GLY A 345 10.24 6.27 -25.82
N TYR A 346 9.69 6.88 -24.77
CA TYR A 346 8.29 7.28 -24.72
C TYR A 346 8.08 8.80 -24.63
N VAL A 347 8.99 9.52 -24.00
CA VAL A 347 8.93 10.97 -23.80
C VAL A 347 9.94 11.72 -24.65
N GLY A 348 11.12 11.10 -24.92
CA GLY A 348 12.16 11.63 -25.79
C GLY A 348 11.84 11.36 -27.23
#